data_df818b18ada547119ea0674a0822eeec
#
_entry.id   df818b18ada547119ea0674a0822eeec
#
_cell.length_a   1.000
_cell.length_b   1.000
_cell.length_c   1.000
_cell.angle_alpha   90.00
_cell.angle_beta   90.00
_cell.angle_gamma   90.00
#
_symmetry.space_group_name_H-M   'P 1'
#
loop_
_entity.id
_entity.type
_entity.pdbx_description
1 polymer ?
#
loop_
_entity_poly.entity_id
_entity_poly.type
_entity_poly.pdbx_seq_one_letter_code
_entity_poly.pdbx_strand_id
1 'polypeptide(L)'
;MVHLPNPFRALILYIGFALARVGLIDRHRVVRTADLAWPRIVTGVARMSKNAVDVAMVGVAVGTSAVAGVGFAGPYWGLAFALGGGVAGGTIALVSQRFGAEAYDELGDAVRASVVLAVAITIPVSAIFWTAPTRLIRVLSSNEAAIAFGADYLRIVGLGVPFAALNLVGSRVLVGCDDAYTAMQVRAGGAVANIVLSAAFIFGLGWGVEGAAVGTVLSNVLAVGAFAVGLVRGRLPGLGAFPIAIDPLGSYRNPDMFRDLVEIGLPVGARNLVWTVAEFPMLAILDVFGENTVAAFVIARRIWGIMNAPGWGFGLASSSLVGQELGGEDPAEAEAYATDIIRFSVATYVVFAAVTAVFATDIVALFAENPQSPEVPIAVTFVYAACVAVVFQGVSGGAAGPLDAAGDTKIPFASQFLGMFCVSIPLAYVGAYEATPAIGVPGTALTLPSVALPAIGLWGVYLAFVAETTIPAAINYWRFRSGKWKAISEAYRPDASADD
;
A
#
# COMPACT_ATOMS: atom_id res chain seq x y z
N MET A 1 -19.96 23.95 -1.19
CA MET A 1 -18.89 24.02 -2.21
C MET A 1 -19.39 23.32 -3.46
N VAL A 2 -19.24 23.93 -4.64
CA VAL A 2 -19.60 23.31 -5.93
C VAL A 2 -18.61 22.15 -6.12
N HIS A 3 -19.07 20.91 -5.92
CA HIS A 3 -18.28 19.74 -6.24
C HIS A 3 -18.14 19.69 -7.76
N LEU A 4 -16.96 20.02 -8.28
CA LEU A 4 -16.63 19.71 -9.68
C LEU A 4 -16.91 18.22 -9.90
N PRO A 5 -17.55 17.83 -11.02
CA PRO A 5 -17.83 16.43 -11.30
C PRO A 5 -16.52 15.67 -11.39
N ASN A 6 -16.22 14.86 -10.36
CA ASN A 6 -15.01 14.05 -10.33
C ASN A 6 -15.29 12.76 -11.12
N PRO A 7 -14.59 12.53 -12.25
CA PRO A 7 -14.85 11.38 -13.11
C PRO A 7 -14.59 10.04 -12.39
N PHE A 8 -13.63 9.99 -11.49
CA PHE A 8 -13.36 8.78 -10.69
C PHE A 8 -14.52 8.47 -9.73
N ARG A 9 -15.02 9.47 -9.00
CA ARG A 9 -16.17 9.31 -8.12
C ARG A 9 -17.41 8.90 -8.93
N ALA A 10 -17.64 9.54 -10.07
CA ALA A 10 -18.78 9.25 -10.94
C ALA A 10 -18.75 7.81 -11.46
N LEU A 11 -17.57 7.32 -11.92
CA LEU A 11 -17.39 5.94 -12.39
C LEU A 11 -17.68 4.93 -11.28
N ILE A 12 -17.11 5.14 -10.10
CA ILE A 12 -17.32 4.27 -8.94
C ILE A 12 -18.81 4.25 -8.57
N LEU A 13 -19.45 5.41 -8.44
CA LEU A 13 -20.88 5.50 -8.13
C LEU A 13 -21.75 4.84 -9.20
N TYR A 14 -21.39 4.95 -10.49
CA TYR A 14 -22.13 4.30 -11.55
C TYR A 14 -22.15 2.77 -11.40
N ILE A 15 -20.98 2.17 -11.13
CA ILE A 15 -20.84 0.72 -10.86
C ILE A 15 -21.66 0.35 -9.61
N GLY A 16 -21.50 1.10 -8.52
CA GLY A 16 -22.20 0.84 -7.26
C GLY A 16 -23.73 0.93 -7.41
N PHE A 17 -24.24 1.96 -8.09
CA PHE A 17 -25.67 2.08 -8.33
C PHE A 17 -26.23 1.03 -9.29
N ALA A 18 -25.42 0.53 -10.23
CA ALA A 18 -25.82 -0.61 -11.05
C ALA A 18 -26.05 -1.87 -10.19
N LEU A 19 -25.13 -2.14 -9.23
CA LEU A 19 -25.27 -3.24 -8.27
C LEU A 19 -26.46 -3.04 -7.32
N ALA A 20 -26.69 -1.81 -6.88
CA ALA A 20 -27.82 -1.48 -6.01
C ALA A 20 -29.17 -1.67 -6.71
N ARG A 21 -29.26 -1.38 -8.02
CA ARG A 21 -30.49 -1.60 -8.82
C ARG A 21 -30.89 -3.07 -8.91
N VAL A 22 -29.92 -3.97 -8.90
CA VAL A 22 -30.17 -5.43 -8.92
C VAL A 22 -30.26 -6.03 -7.52
N GLY A 23 -30.27 -5.19 -6.47
CA GLY A 23 -30.44 -5.63 -5.08
C GLY A 23 -29.22 -6.34 -4.45
N LEU A 24 -28.03 -6.20 -5.05
CA LEU A 24 -26.82 -6.85 -4.55
C LEU A 24 -26.16 -6.08 -3.41
N ILE A 25 -26.28 -4.75 -3.37
CA ILE A 25 -25.71 -3.87 -2.34
C ILE A 25 -26.69 -2.77 -1.98
N ASP A 26 -26.56 -2.20 -0.78
CA ASP A 26 -27.38 -1.10 -0.32
C ASP A 26 -26.91 0.24 -0.90
N ARG A 27 -27.85 1.09 -1.28
CA ARG A 27 -27.56 2.37 -1.94
C ARG A 27 -26.86 3.37 -1.02
N HIS A 28 -27.20 3.39 0.27
CA HIS A 28 -26.56 4.26 1.25
C HIS A 28 -25.09 3.85 1.45
N ARG A 29 -24.84 2.54 1.59
CA ARG A 29 -23.48 2.00 1.75
C ARG A 29 -22.61 2.22 0.50
N VAL A 30 -23.21 2.20 -0.71
CA VAL A 30 -22.50 2.59 -1.95
C VAL A 30 -21.94 3.99 -1.87
N VAL A 31 -22.74 4.97 -1.44
CA VAL A 31 -22.32 6.37 -1.40
C VAL A 31 -21.21 6.56 -0.37
N ARG A 32 -21.38 6.06 0.86
CA ARG A 32 -20.35 6.16 1.91
C ARG A 32 -19.04 5.47 1.52
N THR A 33 -19.13 4.26 0.95
CA THR A 33 -17.94 3.53 0.45
C THR A 33 -17.24 4.31 -0.66
N ALA A 34 -18.00 4.81 -1.63
CA ALA A 34 -17.42 5.59 -2.72
C ALA A 34 -16.74 6.86 -2.22
N ASP A 35 -17.34 7.57 -1.27
CA ASP A 35 -16.81 8.83 -0.73
C ASP A 35 -15.50 8.64 0.05
N LEU A 36 -15.28 7.48 0.65
CA LEU A 36 -13.99 7.12 1.27
C LEU A 36 -12.99 6.51 0.26
N ALA A 37 -13.45 5.78 -0.74
CA ALA A 37 -12.57 5.08 -1.67
C ALA A 37 -11.93 6.01 -2.73
N TRP A 38 -12.72 6.87 -3.40
CA TRP A 38 -12.21 7.67 -4.52
C TRP A 38 -11.09 8.65 -4.12
N PRO A 39 -11.12 9.31 -2.93
CA PRO A 39 -10.02 10.20 -2.55
C PRO A 39 -8.69 9.46 -2.41
N ARG A 40 -8.74 8.21 -1.96
CA ARG A 40 -7.56 7.36 -1.81
C ARG A 40 -6.99 6.95 -3.16
N ILE A 41 -7.85 6.67 -4.15
CA ILE A 41 -7.42 6.38 -5.52
C ILE A 41 -6.69 7.59 -6.11
N VAL A 42 -7.28 8.78 -5.99
CA VAL A 42 -6.64 10.04 -6.45
C VAL A 42 -5.29 10.27 -5.77
N THR A 43 -5.23 10.07 -4.45
CA THR A 43 -3.96 10.18 -3.71
C THR A 43 -2.91 9.17 -4.20
N GLY A 44 -3.34 7.96 -4.56
CA GLY A 44 -2.47 6.92 -5.15
C GLY A 44 -1.88 7.36 -6.48
N VAL A 45 -2.74 7.84 -7.38
CA VAL A 45 -2.34 8.36 -8.70
C VAL A 45 -1.40 9.57 -8.54
N ALA A 46 -1.74 10.53 -7.67
CA ALA A 46 -0.90 11.70 -7.41
C ALA A 46 0.51 11.30 -6.93
N ARG A 47 0.61 10.27 -6.06
CA ARG A 47 1.91 9.75 -5.61
C ARG A 47 2.69 9.10 -6.75
N MET A 48 2.05 8.31 -7.59
CA MET A 48 2.70 7.66 -8.74
C MET A 48 3.21 8.71 -9.73
N SER A 49 2.37 9.71 -10.06
CA SER A 49 2.73 10.81 -10.95
C SER A 49 3.90 11.63 -10.40
N LYS A 50 3.86 11.98 -9.10
CA LYS A 50 4.94 12.65 -8.41
C LYS A 50 6.27 11.89 -8.56
N ASN A 51 6.27 10.59 -8.27
CA ASN A 51 7.50 9.78 -8.37
C ASN A 51 8.03 9.72 -9.80
N ALA A 52 7.16 9.59 -10.80
CA ALA A 52 7.55 9.59 -12.20
C ALA A 52 8.17 10.93 -12.62
N VAL A 53 7.57 12.05 -12.19
CA VAL A 53 8.07 13.41 -12.47
C VAL A 53 9.42 13.64 -11.79
N ASP A 54 9.58 13.25 -10.52
CA ASP A 54 10.86 13.38 -9.80
C ASP A 54 12.00 12.64 -10.54
N VAL A 55 11.76 11.39 -10.97
CA VAL A 55 12.75 10.60 -11.73
C VAL A 55 13.04 11.24 -13.08
N ALA A 56 12.02 11.73 -13.79
CA ALA A 56 12.21 12.42 -15.07
C ALA A 56 13.02 13.72 -14.92
N MET A 57 12.75 14.53 -13.89
CA MET A 57 13.51 15.75 -13.62
C MET A 57 14.98 15.45 -13.32
N VAL A 58 15.27 14.41 -12.53
CA VAL A 58 16.64 13.95 -12.26
C VAL A 58 17.32 13.47 -13.53
N GLY A 59 16.61 12.73 -14.37
CA GLY A 59 17.12 12.23 -15.65
C GLY A 59 17.52 13.36 -16.60
N VAL A 60 16.69 14.38 -16.72
CA VAL A 60 16.95 15.55 -17.58
C VAL A 60 18.08 16.42 -17.03
N ALA A 61 18.15 16.62 -15.71
CA ALA A 61 19.10 17.53 -15.09
C ALA A 61 20.50 16.93 -14.88
N VAL A 62 20.59 15.63 -14.60
CA VAL A 62 21.84 14.98 -14.16
C VAL A 62 22.25 13.81 -15.06
N GLY A 63 21.28 13.04 -15.54
CA GLY A 63 21.51 11.92 -16.46
C GLY A 63 21.22 10.54 -15.91
N THR A 64 21.54 9.50 -16.70
CA THR A 64 21.11 8.10 -16.48
C THR A 64 21.69 7.47 -15.20
N SER A 65 22.96 7.76 -14.87
CA SER A 65 23.57 7.25 -13.63
C SER A 65 22.88 7.78 -12.37
N ALA A 66 22.36 9.00 -12.39
CA ALA A 66 21.59 9.57 -11.30
C ALA A 66 20.21 8.92 -11.18
N VAL A 67 19.55 8.66 -12.31
CA VAL A 67 18.27 7.91 -12.35
C VAL A 67 18.46 6.51 -11.76
N ALA A 68 19.55 5.81 -12.15
CA ALA A 68 19.87 4.50 -11.58
C ALA A 68 20.13 4.58 -10.07
N GLY A 69 20.88 5.59 -9.60
CA GLY A 69 21.14 5.80 -8.17
C GLY A 69 19.86 6.02 -7.35
N VAL A 70 18.97 6.91 -7.81
CA VAL A 70 17.65 7.11 -7.18
C VAL A 70 16.82 5.81 -7.22
N GLY A 71 16.90 5.06 -8.32
CA GLY A 71 16.25 3.76 -8.45
C GLY A 71 16.71 2.76 -7.39
N PHE A 72 18.02 2.68 -7.12
CA PHE A 72 18.57 1.80 -6.06
C PHE A 72 18.22 2.25 -4.64
N ALA A 73 17.89 3.50 -4.41
CA ALA A 73 17.36 3.97 -3.13
C ALA A 73 15.88 3.55 -2.92
N GLY A 74 15.15 3.24 -4.00
CA GLY A 74 13.72 2.89 -3.97
C GLY A 74 13.35 1.74 -3.02
N PRO A 75 14.01 0.56 -3.08
CA PRO A 75 13.74 -0.56 -2.18
C PRO A 75 13.90 -0.20 -0.70
N TYR A 76 14.92 0.59 -0.33
CA TYR A 76 15.13 1.04 1.05
C TYR A 76 14.01 1.98 1.51
N TRP A 77 13.57 2.89 0.64
CA TRP A 77 12.41 3.72 0.90
C TRP A 77 11.13 2.90 1.04
N GLY A 78 10.98 1.83 0.24
CA GLY A 78 9.88 0.86 0.34
C GLY A 78 9.83 0.16 1.71
N LEU A 79 10.98 -0.26 2.24
CA LEU A 79 11.08 -0.84 3.59
C LEU A 79 10.64 0.15 4.67
N ALA A 80 11.14 1.39 4.62
CA ALA A 80 10.74 2.44 5.54
C ALA A 80 9.23 2.74 5.47
N PHE A 81 8.68 2.79 4.26
CA PHE A 81 7.25 2.98 4.02
C PHE A 81 6.40 1.83 4.54
N ALA A 82 6.88 0.58 4.47
CA ALA A 82 6.18 -0.59 5.02
C ALA A 82 6.06 -0.52 6.55
N LEU A 83 7.12 -0.07 7.25
CA LEU A 83 7.09 0.14 8.70
C LEU A 83 6.09 1.23 9.10
N GLY A 84 6.16 2.39 8.45
CA GLY A 84 5.17 3.46 8.66
C GLY A 84 3.75 3.03 8.30
N GLY A 85 3.60 2.20 7.27
CA GLY A 85 2.33 1.60 6.86
C GLY A 85 1.74 0.65 7.88
N GLY A 86 2.58 -0.07 8.64
CA GLY A 86 2.15 -0.89 9.77
C GLY A 86 1.52 -0.05 10.87
N VAL A 87 2.22 0.98 11.34
CA VAL A 87 1.67 1.92 12.35
C VAL A 87 0.38 2.55 11.86
N ALA A 88 0.35 3.01 10.61
CA ALA A 88 -0.84 3.60 10.01
C ALA A 88 -2.02 2.63 9.91
N GLY A 89 -1.75 1.30 9.73
CA GLY A 89 -2.77 0.25 9.77
C GLY A 89 -3.38 0.07 11.16
N GLY A 90 -2.55 0.05 12.20
CA GLY A 90 -3.03 0.06 13.60
C GLY A 90 -3.81 1.34 13.93
N THR A 91 -3.30 2.49 13.45
CA THR A 91 -3.96 3.79 13.67
C THR A 91 -5.40 3.80 13.14
N ILE A 92 -5.62 3.38 11.89
CA ILE A 92 -6.99 3.43 11.34
C ILE A 92 -7.93 2.47 12.06
N ALA A 93 -7.47 1.28 12.45
CA ALA A 93 -8.27 0.30 13.18
C ALA A 93 -8.75 0.88 14.53
N LEU A 94 -7.83 1.42 15.32
CA LEU A 94 -8.15 1.97 16.64
C LEU A 94 -8.95 3.28 16.57
N VAL A 95 -8.59 4.18 15.64
CA VAL A 95 -9.28 5.47 15.47
C VAL A 95 -10.70 5.27 14.99
N SER A 96 -10.95 4.38 14.01
CA SER A 96 -12.30 4.17 13.48
C SER A 96 -13.24 3.55 14.51
N GLN A 97 -12.77 2.60 15.34
CA GLN A 97 -13.58 2.04 16.43
C GLN A 97 -13.93 3.09 17.48
N ARG A 98 -12.94 3.91 17.91
CA ARG A 98 -13.16 4.97 18.89
C ARG A 98 -14.02 6.10 18.36
N PHE A 99 -13.91 6.41 17.08
CA PHE A 99 -14.78 7.38 16.43
C PHE A 99 -16.23 6.88 16.35
N GLY A 100 -16.44 5.59 16.01
CA GLY A 100 -17.77 4.98 16.01
C GLY A 100 -18.41 4.86 17.40
N ALA A 101 -17.58 4.68 18.42
CA ALA A 101 -18.00 4.67 19.84
C ALA A 101 -18.16 6.07 20.45
N GLU A 102 -17.88 7.14 19.71
CA GLU A 102 -17.83 8.53 20.19
C GLU A 102 -16.83 8.76 21.35
N ALA A 103 -15.87 7.83 21.55
CA ALA A 103 -14.83 7.87 22.59
C ALA A 103 -13.65 8.77 22.18
N TYR A 104 -13.88 10.08 22.11
CA TYR A 104 -12.92 11.04 21.54
C TYR A 104 -11.64 11.22 22.37
N ASP A 105 -11.69 11.04 23.69
CA ASP A 105 -10.51 11.12 24.57
C ASP A 105 -9.54 9.97 24.28
N GLU A 106 -10.06 8.73 24.21
CA GLU A 106 -9.27 7.56 23.84
C GLU A 106 -8.79 7.63 22.39
N LEU A 107 -9.58 8.22 21.49
CA LEU A 107 -9.16 8.49 20.12
C LEU A 107 -7.94 9.41 20.11
N GLY A 108 -7.93 10.44 20.97
CA GLY A 108 -6.78 11.31 21.17
C GLY A 108 -5.55 10.53 21.64
N ASP A 109 -5.72 9.59 22.57
CA ASP A 109 -4.65 8.70 23.05
C ASP A 109 -4.09 7.80 21.90
N ALA A 110 -4.98 7.22 21.10
CA ALA A 110 -4.59 6.40 19.96
C ALA A 110 -3.75 7.19 18.94
N VAL A 111 -4.12 8.45 18.67
CA VAL A 111 -3.37 9.31 17.76
C VAL A 111 -2.01 9.69 18.34
N ARG A 112 -1.94 10.09 19.62
CA ARG A 112 -0.67 10.41 20.29
C ARG A 112 0.27 9.21 20.32
N ALA A 113 -0.23 8.03 20.70
CA ALA A 113 0.55 6.79 20.68
C ALA A 113 1.04 6.44 19.26
N SER A 114 0.19 6.62 18.23
CA SER A 114 0.57 6.40 16.81
C SER A 114 1.69 7.33 16.36
N VAL A 115 1.66 8.60 16.76
CA VAL A 115 2.71 9.59 16.46
C VAL A 115 4.03 9.16 17.10
N VAL A 116 4.02 8.82 18.39
CA VAL A 116 5.23 8.39 19.11
C VAL A 116 5.80 7.12 18.52
N LEU A 117 4.95 6.12 18.24
CA LEU A 117 5.39 4.84 17.67
C LEU A 117 5.96 5.02 16.26
N ALA A 118 5.32 5.84 15.41
CA ALA A 118 5.81 6.14 14.08
C ALA A 118 7.20 6.77 14.10
N VAL A 119 7.42 7.74 15.00
CA VAL A 119 8.71 8.40 15.17
C VAL A 119 9.73 7.41 15.75
N ALA A 120 9.39 6.67 16.80
CA ALA A 120 10.30 5.73 17.46
C ALA A 120 10.81 4.63 16.52
N ILE A 121 9.95 4.08 15.65
CA ILE A 121 10.34 3.02 14.70
C ILE A 121 11.14 3.60 13.53
N THR A 122 10.88 4.83 13.11
CA THR A 122 11.50 5.40 11.93
C THR A 122 12.81 6.13 12.18
N ILE A 123 13.07 6.63 13.40
CA ILE A 123 14.37 7.25 13.76
C ILE A 123 15.56 6.30 13.54
N PRO A 124 15.55 5.04 13.99
CA PRO A 124 16.65 4.12 13.72
C PRO A 124 16.90 3.91 12.23
N VAL A 125 15.83 3.81 11.43
CA VAL A 125 15.94 3.68 9.97
C VAL A 125 16.56 4.93 9.36
N SER A 126 16.13 6.12 9.78
CA SER A 126 16.73 7.39 9.36
C SER A 126 18.22 7.46 9.71
N ALA A 127 18.59 7.02 10.91
CA ALA A 127 19.98 6.98 11.34
C ALA A 127 20.83 6.04 10.48
N ILE A 128 20.30 4.87 10.11
CA ILE A 128 20.98 3.92 9.20
C ILE A 128 21.15 4.54 7.80
N PHE A 129 20.11 5.17 7.26
CA PHE A 129 20.18 5.81 5.93
C PHE A 129 21.13 7.01 5.93
N TRP A 130 21.27 7.71 7.05
CA TRP A 130 22.20 8.83 7.19
C TRP A 130 23.66 8.36 7.33
N THR A 131 23.91 7.33 8.16
CA THR A 131 25.28 6.92 8.53
C THR A 131 25.90 5.93 7.56
N ALA A 132 25.11 5.11 6.87
CA ALA A 132 25.61 4.02 6.02
C ALA A 132 25.02 3.99 4.60
N PRO A 133 24.66 5.13 3.95
CA PRO A 133 23.92 5.11 2.68
C PRO A 133 24.74 4.44 1.57
N THR A 134 26.04 4.74 1.47
CA THR A 134 26.95 4.15 0.48
C THR A 134 27.05 2.63 0.59
N ARG A 135 27.08 2.10 1.83
CA ARG A 135 27.12 0.63 2.04
C ARG A 135 25.82 -0.02 1.57
N LEU A 136 24.68 0.61 1.85
CA LEU A 136 23.38 0.12 1.43
C LEU A 136 23.28 0.07 -0.09
N ILE A 137 23.57 1.16 -0.78
CA ILE A 137 23.48 1.21 -2.24
C ILE A 137 24.47 0.27 -2.91
N ARG A 138 25.68 0.10 -2.36
CA ARG A 138 26.69 -0.83 -2.88
C ARG A 138 26.28 -2.31 -2.84
N VAL A 139 25.32 -2.68 -2.02
CA VAL A 139 24.72 -4.03 -2.04
C VAL A 139 23.94 -4.28 -3.35
N LEU A 140 23.38 -3.22 -3.96
CA LEU A 140 22.53 -3.30 -5.13
C LEU A 140 23.22 -2.92 -6.44
N SER A 141 24.39 -2.27 -6.39
CA SER A 141 25.09 -1.79 -7.58
C SER A 141 26.60 -1.84 -7.42
N SER A 142 27.30 -2.09 -8.51
CA SER A 142 28.75 -1.96 -8.64
C SER A 142 29.17 -0.70 -9.41
N ASN A 143 28.24 0.09 -9.93
CA ASN A 143 28.53 1.33 -10.67
C ASN A 143 28.78 2.47 -9.66
N GLU A 144 30.02 2.93 -9.55
CA GLU A 144 30.42 3.93 -8.55
C GLU A 144 29.67 5.28 -8.70
N ALA A 145 29.35 5.72 -9.93
CA ALA A 145 28.57 6.92 -10.14
C ALA A 145 27.14 6.78 -9.63
N ALA A 146 26.47 5.67 -9.92
CA ALA A 146 25.13 5.36 -9.41
C ALA A 146 25.12 5.19 -7.89
N ILE A 147 26.20 4.60 -7.31
CA ILE A 147 26.38 4.48 -5.86
C ILE A 147 26.47 5.86 -5.21
N ALA A 148 27.27 6.76 -5.77
CA ALA A 148 27.41 8.11 -5.24
C ALA A 148 26.07 8.86 -5.21
N PHE A 149 25.38 8.95 -6.38
CA PHE A 149 24.08 9.60 -6.46
C PHE A 149 23.01 8.96 -5.59
N GLY A 150 22.96 7.61 -5.54
CA GLY A 150 22.02 6.88 -4.70
C GLY A 150 22.26 7.10 -3.21
N ALA A 151 23.54 7.18 -2.79
CA ALA A 151 23.92 7.44 -1.42
C ALA A 151 23.54 8.86 -0.98
N ASP A 152 23.78 9.86 -1.82
CA ASP A 152 23.43 11.26 -1.54
C ASP A 152 21.90 11.42 -1.45
N TYR A 153 21.17 10.81 -2.36
CA TYR A 153 19.71 10.76 -2.31
C TYR A 153 19.20 10.09 -1.04
N LEU A 154 19.69 8.86 -0.74
CA LEU A 154 19.22 8.06 0.40
C LEU A 154 19.53 8.74 1.73
N ARG A 155 20.70 9.40 1.84
CA ARG A 155 21.10 10.16 3.03
C ARG A 155 20.09 11.27 3.34
N ILE A 156 19.73 12.07 2.35
CA ILE A 156 18.84 13.22 2.53
C ILE A 156 17.41 12.75 2.73
N VAL A 157 16.90 11.85 1.84
CA VAL A 157 15.52 11.37 1.93
C VAL A 157 15.30 10.57 3.20
N GLY A 158 16.35 9.94 3.74
CA GLY A 158 16.34 9.25 5.03
C GLY A 158 15.89 10.12 6.20
N LEU A 159 16.25 11.40 6.21
CA LEU A 159 15.75 12.36 7.21
C LEU A 159 14.23 12.62 7.08
N GLY A 160 13.66 12.34 5.92
CA GLY A 160 12.24 12.46 5.64
C GLY A 160 11.41 11.25 6.07
N VAL A 161 12.02 10.12 6.46
CA VAL A 161 11.30 8.89 6.81
C VAL A 161 10.30 9.08 7.96
N PRO A 162 10.63 9.74 9.08
CA PRO A 162 9.65 10.01 10.15
C PRO A 162 8.47 10.85 9.64
N PHE A 163 8.72 11.85 8.83
CA PHE A 163 7.66 12.69 8.26
C PHE A 163 6.78 11.93 7.27
N ALA A 164 7.33 11.01 6.49
CA ALA A 164 6.56 10.15 5.61
C ALA A 164 5.64 9.20 6.40
N ALA A 165 6.11 8.64 7.52
CA ALA A 165 5.31 7.81 8.41
C ALA A 165 4.20 8.64 9.09
N LEU A 166 4.53 9.83 9.62
CA LEU A 166 3.55 10.74 10.20
C LEU A 166 2.50 11.23 9.20
N ASN A 167 2.88 11.45 7.93
CA ASN A 167 1.95 11.76 6.84
C ASN A 167 0.95 10.60 6.63
N LEU A 168 1.40 9.34 6.72
CA LEU A 168 0.51 8.19 6.68
C LEU A 168 -0.42 8.16 7.89
N VAL A 169 0.10 8.32 9.10
CA VAL A 169 -0.69 8.36 10.34
C VAL A 169 -1.76 9.45 10.28
N GLY A 170 -1.40 10.71 9.99
CA GLY A 170 -2.36 11.81 9.88
C GLY A 170 -3.47 11.55 8.85
N SER A 171 -3.09 10.97 7.70
CA SER A 171 -4.07 10.55 6.70
C SER A 171 -5.02 9.46 7.23
N ARG A 172 -4.53 8.50 8.04
CA ARG A 172 -5.36 7.42 8.59
C ARG A 172 -6.28 7.89 9.70
N VAL A 173 -5.85 8.85 10.49
CA VAL A 173 -6.71 9.51 11.49
C VAL A 173 -7.94 10.10 10.82
N LEU A 174 -7.76 10.94 9.79
CA LEU A 174 -8.89 11.55 9.10
C LEU A 174 -9.80 10.52 8.42
N VAL A 175 -9.21 9.53 7.74
CA VAL A 175 -10.01 8.47 7.08
C VAL A 175 -10.77 7.65 8.11
N GLY A 176 -10.18 7.34 9.27
CA GLY A 176 -10.86 6.65 10.37
C GLY A 176 -12.04 7.45 10.94
N CYS A 177 -11.98 8.78 10.84
CA CYS A 177 -13.04 9.72 11.21
C CYS A 177 -13.94 10.14 10.03
N ASP A 178 -14.09 9.29 9.01
CA ASP A 178 -14.96 9.49 7.84
C ASP A 178 -14.59 10.68 6.91
N ASP A 179 -13.36 11.22 7.02
CA ASP A 179 -12.90 12.35 6.20
C ASP A 179 -11.69 11.99 5.31
N ALA A 180 -11.95 11.15 4.32
CA ALA A 180 -10.96 10.82 3.29
C ALA A 180 -10.69 12.00 2.34
N TYR A 181 -11.64 12.94 2.21
CA TYR A 181 -11.51 14.06 1.29
C TYR A 181 -10.44 15.06 1.75
N THR A 182 -10.48 15.48 3.01
CA THR A 182 -9.44 16.36 3.60
C THR A 182 -8.07 15.66 3.60
N ALA A 183 -8.04 14.35 3.93
CA ALA A 183 -6.82 13.56 3.84
C ALA A 183 -6.22 13.57 2.42
N MET A 184 -7.06 13.46 1.38
CA MET A 184 -6.65 13.55 -0.02
C MET A 184 -6.12 14.94 -0.36
N GLN A 185 -6.82 16.01 0.06
CA GLN A 185 -6.40 17.38 -0.25
C GLN A 185 -5.01 17.67 0.31
N VAL A 186 -4.73 17.31 1.56
CA VAL A 186 -3.41 17.48 2.17
C VAL A 186 -2.35 16.67 1.42
N ARG A 187 -2.62 15.41 1.10
CA ARG A 187 -1.64 14.54 0.44
C ARG A 187 -1.42 14.87 -1.02
N ALA A 188 -2.47 15.20 -1.77
CA ALA A 188 -2.35 15.65 -3.15
C ALA A 188 -1.66 17.02 -3.22
N GLY A 189 -1.99 17.93 -2.31
CA GLY A 189 -1.28 19.20 -2.14
C GLY A 189 0.22 19.01 -1.84
N GLY A 190 0.53 18.04 -0.96
CA GLY A 190 1.93 17.65 -0.70
C GLY A 190 2.64 17.10 -1.94
N ALA A 191 1.96 16.34 -2.80
CA ALA A 191 2.53 15.85 -4.05
C ALA A 191 2.81 17.00 -5.05
N VAL A 192 1.90 17.96 -5.16
CA VAL A 192 2.11 19.17 -5.97
C VAL A 192 3.26 20.00 -5.41
N ALA A 193 3.28 20.23 -4.09
CA ALA A 193 4.37 20.95 -3.44
C ALA A 193 5.73 20.27 -3.68
N ASN A 194 5.78 18.93 -3.65
CA ASN A 194 7.00 18.20 -3.98
C ASN A 194 7.48 18.50 -5.40
N ILE A 195 6.62 18.38 -6.41
CA ILE A 195 6.98 18.65 -7.82
C ILE A 195 7.55 20.07 -7.96
N VAL A 196 6.90 21.07 -7.34
CA VAL A 196 7.34 22.46 -7.40
C VAL A 196 8.68 22.67 -6.69
N LEU A 197 8.82 22.11 -5.47
CA LEU A 197 10.06 22.22 -4.69
C LEU A 197 11.21 21.47 -5.35
N SER A 198 10.99 20.23 -5.82
CA SER A 198 11.99 19.47 -6.56
C SER A 198 12.45 20.21 -7.81
N ALA A 199 11.51 20.75 -8.60
CA ALA A 199 11.86 21.54 -9.78
C ALA A 199 12.69 22.81 -9.43
N ALA A 200 12.30 23.53 -8.38
CA ALA A 200 13.02 24.72 -7.93
C ALA A 200 14.45 24.37 -7.45
N PHE A 201 14.62 23.29 -6.69
CA PHE A 201 15.94 22.88 -6.21
C PHE A 201 16.81 22.25 -7.30
N ILE A 202 16.23 21.44 -8.18
CA ILE A 202 16.96 20.78 -9.27
C ILE A 202 17.39 21.80 -10.31
N PHE A 203 16.47 22.59 -10.85
CA PHE A 203 16.73 23.48 -11.97
C PHE A 203 17.07 24.91 -11.55
N GLY A 204 16.47 25.41 -10.44
CA GLY A 204 16.71 26.77 -9.97
C GLY A 204 18.02 26.90 -9.18
N LEU A 205 18.32 25.94 -8.29
CA LEU A 205 19.55 25.97 -7.48
C LEU A 205 20.65 25.05 -8.01
N GLY A 206 20.36 24.18 -9.00
CA GLY A 206 21.34 23.25 -9.57
C GLY A 206 21.74 22.09 -8.64
N TRP A 207 20.91 21.75 -7.63
CA TRP A 207 21.24 20.70 -6.65
C TRP A 207 21.07 19.27 -7.17
N GLY A 208 20.59 19.08 -8.40
CA GLY A 208 20.47 17.75 -9.02
C GLY A 208 19.69 16.74 -8.15
N VAL A 209 20.31 15.60 -7.85
CA VAL A 209 19.71 14.52 -7.06
C VAL A 209 19.37 14.94 -5.63
N GLU A 210 20.23 15.73 -5.00
CA GLU A 210 20.00 16.27 -3.65
C GLU A 210 18.75 17.16 -3.63
N GLY A 211 18.54 17.97 -4.69
CA GLY A 211 17.36 18.81 -4.86
C GLY A 211 16.05 18.02 -4.87
N ALA A 212 16.02 16.86 -5.55
CA ALA A 212 14.89 15.95 -5.54
C ALA A 212 14.63 15.37 -4.13
N ALA A 213 15.69 14.99 -3.43
CA ALA A 213 15.59 14.46 -2.07
C ALA A 213 15.07 15.52 -1.09
N VAL A 214 15.62 16.73 -1.11
CA VAL A 214 15.17 17.86 -0.26
C VAL A 214 13.72 18.23 -0.56
N GLY A 215 13.31 18.31 -1.83
CA GLY A 215 11.92 18.53 -2.24
C GLY A 215 10.98 17.49 -1.64
N THR A 216 11.39 16.22 -1.65
CA THR A 216 10.62 15.10 -1.04
C THR A 216 10.51 15.25 0.48
N VAL A 217 11.58 15.59 1.18
CA VAL A 217 11.55 15.79 2.64
C VAL A 217 10.65 16.97 3.00
N LEU A 218 10.86 18.14 2.39
CA LEU A 218 10.09 19.34 2.71
C LEU A 218 8.60 19.19 2.39
N SER A 219 8.24 18.52 1.30
CA SER A 219 6.83 18.27 0.98
C SER A 219 6.15 17.39 2.03
N ASN A 220 6.85 16.38 2.59
CA ASN A 220 6.33 15.59 3.70
C ASN A 220 6.23 16.41 4.99
N VAL A 221 7.20 17.27 5.29
CA VAL A 221 7.14 18.21 6.43
C VAL A 221 5.93 19.13 6.32
N LEU A 222 5.67 19.71 5.14
CA LEU A 222 4.51 20.55 4.90
C LEU A 222 3.19 19.78 5.10
N ALA A 223 3.09 18.56 4.58
CA ALA A 223 1.90 17.72 4.75
C ALA A 223 1.67 17.36 6.23
N VAL A 224 2.73 16.97 6.95
CA VAL A 224 2.65 16.69 8.41
C VAL A 224 2.27 17.94 9.17
N GLY A 225 2.84 19.10 8.84
CA GLY A 225 2.47 20.38 9.43
C GLY A 225 0.98 20.71 9.22
N ALA A 226 0.45 20.46 8.02
CA ALA A 226 -0.96 20.64 7.71
C ALA A 226 -1.86 19.71 8.55
N PHE A 227 -1.52 18.42 8.67
CA PHE A 227 -2.25 17.48 9.54
C PHE A 227 -2.16 17.90 11.00
N ALA A 228 -0.97 18.24 11.50
CA ALA A 228 -0.78 18.64 12.89
C ALA A 228 -1.59 19.89 13.23
N VAL A 229 -1.49 20.94 12.41
CA VAL A 229 -2.27 22.18 12.64
C VAL A 229 -3.77 21.91 12.55
N GLY A 230 -4.22 21.11 11.56
CA GLY A 230 -5.62 20.78 11.38
C GLY A 230 -6.18 19.98 12.55
N LEU A 231 -5.47 18.95 13.00
CA LEU A 231 -5.89 18.11 14.13
C LEU A 231 -5.85 18.83 15.48
N VAL A 232 -4.88 19.75 15.70
CA VAL A 232 -4.81 20.51 16.97
C VAL A 232 -5.84 21.63 17.02
N ARG A 233 -6.07 22.34 15.90
CA ARG A 233 -6.99 23.48 15.85
C ARG A 233 -8.43 23.10 15.47
N GLY A 234 -8.69 21.86 15.10
CA GLY A 234 -9.96 21.42 14.56
C GLY A 234 -10.31 22.02 13.20
N ARG A 235 -9.37 22.76 12.58
CA ARG A 235 -9.55 23.40 11.27
C ARG A 235 -8.22 23.77 10.63
N LEU A 236 -8.20 23.80 9.30
CA LEU A 236 -7.06 24.31 8.54
C LEU A 236 -7.54 25.40 7.56
N PRO A 237 -6.91 26.59 7.53
CA PRO A 237 -7.23 27.63 6.56
C PRO A 237 -7.15 27.09 5.13
N GLY A 238 -8.21 27.30 4.34
CA GLY A 238 -8.31 26.83 2.96
C GLY A 238 -8.87 25.41 2.79
N LEU A 239 -8.81 24.56 3.82
CA LEU A 239 -9.35 23.17 3.79
C LEU A 239 -10.61 22.98 4.63
N GLY A 240 -10.91 23.90 5.57
CA GLY A 240 -12.12 23.86 6.37
C GLY A 240 -11.95 23.22 7.74
N ALA A 241 -13.06 22.69 8.28
CA ALA A 241 -13.10 22.01 9.59
C ALA A 241 -12.58 20.58 9.45
N PHE A 242 -11.90 20.09 10.48
CA PHE A 242 -11.51 18.69 10.66
C PHE A 242 -12.58 17.98 11.51
N PRO A 243 -12.78 16.67 11.33
CA PRO A 243 -13.83 15.95 12.04
C PRO A 243 -13.59 15.89 13.56
N ILE A 244 -12.35 16.02 13.99
CA ILE A 244 -11.91 15.97 15.38
C ILE A 244 -10.84 17.01 15.65
N ALA A 245 -10.74 17.41 16.93
CA ALA A 245 -9.62 18.18 17.46
C ALA A 245 -8.93 17.37 18.56
N ILE A 246 -7.59 17.35 18.55
CA ILE A 246 -6.78 16.55 19.48
C ILE A 246 -5.94 17.48 20.34
N ASP A 247 -6.00 17.30 21.65
CA ASP A 247 -5.08 17.97 22.57
C ASP A 247 -3.67 17.36 22.44
N PRO A 248 -2.68 18.15 21.96
CA PRO A 248 -1.31 17.68 21.83
C PRO A 248 -0.60 17.54 23.18
N LEU A 249 -1.15 18.09 24.28
CA LEU A 249 -0.58 18.04 25.63
C LEU A 249 -1.22 16.96 26.49
N GLY A 250 -2.17 16.19 25.97
CA GLY A 250 -2.80 15.08 26.66
C GLY A 250 -1.82 13.95 27.02
N SER A 251 -2.32 12.91 27.68
CA SER A 251 -1.48 11.81 28.14
C SER A 251 -0.78 11.05 27.01
N TYR A 252 0.50 10.78 27.19
CA TYR A 252 1.31 9.90 26.32
C TYR A 252 1.63 8.57 27.02
N ARG A 253 1.08 8.32 28.22
CA ARG A 253 1.37 7.14 29.04
C ARG A 253 0.17 6.20 29.07
N ASN A 254 -0.12 5.61 27.94
CA ASN A 254 -1.13 4.56 27.81
C ASN A 254 -0.44 3.30 27.21
N PRO A 255 0.14 2.42 28.04
CA PRO A 255 0.89 1.25 27.57
C PRO A 255 0.01 0.26 26.80
N ASP A 256 -1.28 0.15 27.15
CA ASP A 256 -2.21 -0.75 26.48
C ASP A 256 -2.46 -0.26 25.05
N MET A 257 -2.61 1.04 24.85
CA MET A 257 -2.75 1.63 23.52
C MET A 257 -1.53 1.38 22.64
N PHE A 258 -0.30 1.49 23.19
CA PHE A 258 0.92 1.13 22.45
C PHE A 258 0.98 -0.36 22.10
N ARG A 259 0.56 -1.21 23.02
CA ARG A 259 0.49 -2.65 22.80
C ARG A 259 -0.47 -2.98 21.67
N ASP A 260 -1.68 -2.44 21.71
CA ASP A 260 -2.72 -2.65 20.69
C ASP A 260 -2.26 -2.19 19.32
N LEU A 261 -1.64 -0.99 19.26
CA LEU A 261 -1.04 -0.48 18.02
C LEU A 261 0.02 -1.41 17.44
N VAL A 262 0.87 -2.00 18.29
CA VAL A 262 1.90 -2.95 17.84
C VAL A 262 1.27 -4.28 17.44
N GLU A 263 0.34 -4.81 18.21
CA GLU A 263 -0.32 -6.09 17.92
C GLU A 263 -1.10 -6.05 16.59
N ILE A 264 -1.76 -4.93 16.30
CA ILE A 264 -2.48 -4.72 15.04
C ILE A 264 -1.53 -4.32 13.91
N GLY A 265 -0.61 -3.39 14.18
CA GLY A 265 0.22 -2.76 13.16
C GLY A 265 1.36 -3.63 12.66
N LEU A 266 1.97 -4.45 13.53
CA LEU A 266 3.11 -5.28 13.15
C LEU A 266 2.76 -6.30 12.04
N PRO A 267 1.65 -7.06 12.10
CA PRO A 267 1.28 -7.94 11.00
C PRO A 267 0.94 -7.17 9.71
N VAL A 268 0.34 -5.98 9.80
CA VAL A 268 0.07 -5.12 8.63
C VAL A 268 1.37 -4.68 7.96
N GLY A 269 2.35 -4.22 8.75
CA GLY A 269 3.69 -3.88 8.26
C GLY A 269 4.39 -5.06 7.64
N ALA A 270 4.37 -6.22 8.30
CA ALA A 270 4.94 -7.47 7.80
C ALA A 270 4.29 -7.92 6.49
N ARG A 271 2.97 -7.79 6.34
CA ARG A 271 2.25 -8.06 5.08
C ARG A 271 2.77 -7.19 3.93
N ASN A 272 3.02 -5.90 4.19
CA ASN A 272 3.59 -5.00 3.19
C ASN A 272 5.02 -5.40 2.80
N LEU A 273 5.81 -5.88 3.77
CA LEU A 273 7.17 -6.38 3.52
C LEU A 273 7.17 -7.66 2.68
N VAL A 274 6.21 -8.57 2.88
CA VAL A 274 6.06 -9.80 2.08
C VAL A 274 6.04 -9.48 0.59
N TRP A 275 5.27 -8.46 0.16
CA TRP A 275 5.21 -8.02 -1.23
C TRP A 275 6.57 -7.58 -1.76
N THR A 276 7.27 -6.74 -1.01
CA THR A 276 8.57 -6.20 -1.41
C THR A 276 9.65 -7.28 -1.47
N VAL A 277 9.70 -8.15 -0.47
CA VAL A 277 10.72 -9.20 -0.37
C VAL A 277 10.50 -10.32 -1.39
N ALA A 278 9.25 -10.67 -1.67
CA ALA A 278 8.91 -11.73 -2.63
C ALA A 278 9.29 -11.37 -4.09
N GLU A 279 9.43 -10.09 -4.41
CA GLU A 279 9.82 -9.64 -5.75
C GLU A 279 11.25 -10.09 -6.12
N PHE A 280 12.17 -10.13 -5.15
CA PHE A 280 13.56 -10.53 -5.40
C PHE A 280 13.70 -11.98 -5.91
N PRO A 281 13.22 -13.02 -5.20
CA PRO A 281 13.31 -14.39 -5.69
C PRO A 281 12.48 -14.58 -6.98
N MET A 282 11.38 -13.86 -7.16
CA MET A 282 10.59 -13.94 -8.38
C MET A 282 11.39 -13.45 -9.59
N LEU A 283 12.05 -12.32 -9.50
CA LEU A 283 12.90 -11.80 -10.59
C LEU A 283 14.09 -12.72 -10.87
N ALA A 284 14.72 -13.29 -9.84
CA ALA A 284 15.80 -14.26 -10.02
C ALA A 284 15.35 -15.55 -10.75
N ILE A 285 14.13 -16.01 -10.49
CA ILE A 285 13.54 -17.16 -11.19
C ILE A 285 13.21 -16.80 -12.65
N LEU A 286 12.70 -15.59 -12.88
CA LEU A 286 12.35 -15.11 -14.23
C LEU A 286 13.56 -14.95 -15.13
N ASP A 287 14.73 -14.64 -14.59
CA ASP A 287 15.99 -14.50 -15.35
C ASP A 287 16.37 -15.78 -16.09
N VAL A 288 15.99 -16.95 -15.56
CA VAL A 288 16.19 -18.27 -16.22
C VAL A 288 15.51 -18.35 -17.58
N PHE A 289 14.38 -17.62 -17.76
CA PHE A 289 13.65 -17.57 -19.04
C PHE A 289 14.18 -16.50 -20.00
N GLY A 290 15.19 -15.72 -19.58
CA GLY A 290 15.85 -14.69 -20.37
C GLY A 290 15.26 -13.29 -20.24
N GLU A 291 16.01 -12.31 -20.72
CA GLU A 291 15.76 -10.86 -20.55
C GLU A 291 14.36 -10.43 -21.03
N ASN A 292 13.88 -10.98 -22.16
CA ASN A 292 12.56 -10.64 -22.68
C ASN A 292 11.43 -11.00 -21.70
N THR A 293 11.58 -12.10 -20.98
CA THR A 293 10.59 -12.53 -19.98
C THR A 293 10.62 -11.61 -18.74
N VAL A 294 11.80 -11.20 -18.29
CA VAL A 294 11.94 -10.25 -17.21
C VAL A 294 11.32 -8.90 -17.60
N ALA A 295 11.63 -8.39 -18.78
CA ALA A 295 11.04 -7.15 -19.31
C ALA A 295 9.51 -7.24 -19.40
N ALA A 296 8.99 -8.34 -19.95
CA ALA A 296 7.56 -8.60 -20.05
C ALA A 296 6.87 -8.62 -18.67
N PHE A 297 7.48 -9.26 -17.67
CA PHE A 297 6.97 -9.28 -16.30
C PHE A 297 6.95 -7.89 -15.67
N VAL A 298 7.99 -7.10 -15.84
CA VAL A 298 8.07 -5.72 -15.32
C VAL A 298 6.97 -4.85 -15.94
N ILE A 299 6.73 -4.96 -17.24
CA ILE A 299 5.62 -4.26 -17.93
C ILE A 299 4.28 -4.67 -17.31
N ALA A 300 4.03 -5.98 -17.18
CA ALA A 300 2.79 -6.50 -16.62
C ALA A 300 2.59 -6.07 -15.16
N ARG A 301 3.64 -6.03 -14.34
CA ARG A 301 3.60 -5.53 -12.96
C ARG A 301 3.22 -4.04 -12.88
N ARG A 302 3.71 -3.22 -13.79
CA ARG A 302 3.32 -1.79 -13.88
C ARG A 302 1.83 -1.65 -14.21
N ILE A 303 1.35 -2.40 -15.20
CA ILE A 303 -0.06 -2.42 -15.60
C ILE A 303 -0.93 -2.92 -14.44
N TRP A 304 -0.54 -4.03 -13.78
CA TRP A 304 -1.22 -4.56 -12.61
C TRP A 304 -1.27 -3.53 -11.46
N GLY A 305 -0.20 -2.79 -11.21
CA GLY A 305 -0.16 -1.72 -10.20
C GLY A 305 -1.19 -0.63 -10.44
N ILE A 306 -1.41 -0.24 -11.70
CA ILE A 306 -2.45 0.72 -12.10
C ILE A 306 -3.84 0.12 -11.87
N MET A 307 -4.05 -1.13 -12.33
CA MET A 307 -5.32 -1.84 -12.16
C MET A 307 -5.67 -2.04 -10.68
N ASN A 308 -4.67 -2.18 -9.80
CA ASN A 308 -4.84 -2.39 -8.37
C ASN A 308 -5.16 -1.10 -7.59
N ALA A 309 -5.07 0.08 -8.20
CA ALA A 309 -5.33 1.35 -7.51
C ALA A 309 -6.72 1.45 -6.83
N PRO A 310 -7.83 0.95 -7.41
CA PRO A 310 -9.14 0.94 -6.74
C PRO A 310 -9.14 0.17 -5.42
N GLY A 311 -8.41 -0.94 -5.30
CA GLY A 311 -8.36 -1.76 -4.09
C GLY A 311 -7.76 -1.07 -2.88
N TRP A 312 -6.84 -0.14 -3.11
CA TRP A 312 -6.35 0.70 -2.01
C TRP A 312 -7.43 1.61 -1.44
N GLY A 313 -8.39 2.02 -2.27
CA GLY A 313 -9.55 2.79 -1.85
C GLY A 313 -10.56 1.93 -1.10
N PHE A 314 -10.96 0.80 -1.68
CA PHE A 314 -11.94 -0.10 -1.08
C PHE A 314 -11.44 -0.73 0.23
N GLY A 315 -10.18 -1.17 0.29
CA GLY A 315 -9.60 -1.72 1.52
C GLY A 315 -9.61 -0.70 2.65
N LEU A 316 -9.29 0.57 2.35
CA LEU A 316 -9.29 1.64 3.34
C LEU A 316 -10.70 2.04 3.79
N ALA A 317 -11.65 2.14 2.84
CA ALA A 317 -13.05 2.39 3.14
C ALA A 317 -13.64 1.26 4.01
N SER A 318 -13.28 0.01 3.70
CA SER A 318 -13.69 -1.16 4.47
C SER A 318 -13.15 -1.09 5.91
N SER A 319 -11.86 -0.81 6.10
CA SER A 319 -11.28 -0.68 7.44
C SER A 319 -11.91 0.47 8.24
N SER A 320 -12.23 1.59 7.61
CA SER A 320 -12.85 2.72 8.28
C SER A 320 -14.30 2.46 8.65
N LEU A 321 -15.16 2.11 7.66
CA LEU A 321 -16.60 1.95 7.87
C LEU A 321 -16.91 0.77 8.80
N VAL A 322 -16.25 -0.37 8.59
CA VAL A 322 -16.43 -1.53 9.47
C VAL A 322 -15.94 -1.23 10.88
N GLY A 323 -14.81 -0.52 11.02
CA GLY A 323 -14.30 -0.12 12.34
C GLY A 323 -15.26 0.79 13.09
N GLN A 324 -15.90 1.75 12.38
CA GLN A 324 -16.91 2.63 12.97
C GLN A 324 -18.13 1.85 13.49
N GLU A 325 -18.67 0.94 12.67
CA GLU A 325 -19.84 0.13 13.10
C GLU A 325 -19.50 -0.84 14.25
N LEU A 326 -18.25 -1.40 14.27
CA LEU A 326 -17.78 -2.21 15.39
C LEU A 326 -17.65 -1.38 16.68
N GLY A 327 -17.17 -0.14 16.57
CA GLY A 327 -17.10 0.80 17.69
C GLY A 327 -18.47 1.20 18.18
N GLY A 328 -19.43 1.43 17.27
CA GLY A 328 -20.83 1.70 17.56
C GLY A 328 -21.66 0.50 18.05
N GLU A 329 -20.98 -0.62 18.33
CA GLU A 329 -21.61 -1.87 18.82
C GLU A 329 -22.65 -2.49 17.87
N ASP A 330 -22.56 -2.21 16.56
CA ASP A 330 -23.38 -2.84 15.52
C ASP A 330 -22.59 -3.82 14.65
N PRO A 331 -22.28 -5.05 15.14
CA PRO A 331 -21.56 -6.04 14.35
C PRO A 331 -22.37 -6.60 13.18
N ALA A 332 -23.68 -6.38 13.12
CA ALA A 332 -24.53 -6.78 12.00
C ALA A 332 -24.37 -5.80 10.84
N GLU A 333 -24.42 -4.49 11.11
CA GLU A 333 -24.18 -3.46 10.12
C GLU A 333 -22.71 -3.48 9.64
N ALA A 334 -21.76 -3.74 10.54
CA ALA A 334 -20.34 -3.95 10.19
C ALA A 334 -20.17 -5.08 9.16
N GLU A 335 -20.85 -6.24 9.33
CA GLU A 335 -20.82 -7.35 8.37
C GLU A 335 -21.51 -6.98 7.05
N ALA A 336 -22.58 -6.22 7.12
CA ALA A 336 -23.31 -5.75 5.95
C ALA A 336 -22.44 -4.80 5.11
N TYR A 337 -21.78 -3.80 5.73
CA TYR A 337 -20.79 -2.95 5.04
C TYR A 337 -19.68 -3.78 4.42
N ALA A 338 -19.06 -4.69 5.17
CA ALA A 338 -17.98 -5.52 4.68
C ALA A 338 -18.41 -6.34 3.45
N THR A 339 -19.60 -6.95 3.50
CA THR A 339 -20.14 -7.76 2.40
C THR A 339 -20.38 -6.90 1.16
N ASP A 340 -21.00 -5.74 1.34
CA ASP A 340 -21.29 -4.82 0.24
C ASP A 340 -20.01 -4.26 -0.38
N ILE A 341 -19.00 -3.93 0.43
CA ILE A 341 -17.70 -3.44 -0.06
C ILE A 341 -16.94 -4.53 -0.83
N ILE A 342 -16.98 -5.80 -0.37
CA ILE A 342 -16.38 -6.92 -1.12
C ILE A 342 -17.05 -7.04 -2.49
N ARG A 343 -18.38 -7.06 -2.56
CA ARG A 343 -19.13 -7.14 -3.83
C ARG A 343 -18.81 -5.97 -4.74
N PHE A 344 -18.79 -4.77 -4.18
CA PHE A 344 -18.48 -3.55 -4.92
C PHE A 344 -17.06 -3.53 -5.46
N SER A 345 -16.09 -3.93 -4.64
CA SER A 345 -14.69 -4.05 -5.04
C SER A 345 -14.53 -5.05 -6.18
N VAL A 346 -15.08 -6.26 -6.03
CA VAL A 346 -15.02 -7.30 -7.07
C VAL A 346 -15.63 -6.83 -8.38
N ALA A 347 -16.82 -6.22 -8.36
CA ALA A 347 -17.46 -5.70 -9.57
C ALA A 347 -16.62 -4.61 -10.24
N THR A 348 -16.02 -3.72 -9.46
CA THR A 348 -15.12 -2.70 -9.98
C THR A 348 -13.91 -3.33 -10.66
N TYR A 349 -13.29 -4.31 -10.03
CA TYR A 349 -12.15 -5.00 -10.63
C TYR A 349 -12.50 -5.84 -11.86
N VAL A 350 -13.68 -6.45 -11.90
CA VAL A 350 -14.17 -7.15 -13.12
C VAL A 350 -14.28 -6.17 -14.29
N VAL A 351 -14.81 -4.96 -14.06
CA VAL A 351 -14.90 -3.93 -15.10
C VAL A 351 -13.50 -3.51 -15.56
N PHE A 352 -12.58 -3.22 -14.61
CA PHE A 352 -11.20 -2.82 -14.96
C PHE A 352 -10.45 -3.95 -15.68
N ALA A 353 -10.57 -5.19 -15.20
CA ALA A 353 -9.97 -6.36 -15.84
C ALA A 353 -10.50 -6.58 -17.26
N ALA A 354 -11.81 -6.46 -17.47
CA ALA A 354 -12.43 -6.61 -18.79
C ALA A 354 -11.92 -5.55 -19.78
N VAL A 355 -11.89 -4.28 -19.35
CA VAL A 355 -11.35 -3.19 -20.18
C VAL A 355 -9.88 -3.43 -20.50
N THR A 356 -9.07 -3.77 -19.49
CA THR A 356 -7.64 -4.04 -19.70
C THR A 356 -7.42 -5.26 -20.60
N ALA A 357 -8.21 -6.31 -20.46
CA ALA A 357 -8.08 -7.51 -21.31
C ALA A 357 -8.41 -7.23 -22.77
N VAL A 358 -9.45 -6.41 -23.04
CA VAL A 358 -9.82 -6.00 -24.41
C VAL A 358 -8.71 -5.20 -25.07
N PHE A 359 -8.07 -4.29 -24.33
CA PHE A 359 -7.02 -3.41 -24.86
C PHE A 359 -5.61 -3.86 -24.46
N ALA A 360 -5.41 -5.13 -24.07
CA ALA A 360 -4.14 -5.63 -23.50
C ALA A 360 -2.94 -5.35 -24.41
N THR A 361 -3.07 -5.63 -25.72
CA THR A 361 -2.00 -5.42 -26.70
C THR A 361 -1.66 -3.93 -26.83
N ASP A 362 -2.67 -3.07 -26.95
CA ASP A 362 -2.48 -1.62 -27.10
C ASP A 362 -1.85 -1.03 -25.83
N ILE A 363 -2.32 -1.47 -24.65
CA ILE A 363 -1.78 -1.01 -23.36
C ILE A 363 -0.33 -1.46 -23.19
N VAL A 364 0.01 -2.72 -23.50
CA VAL A 364 1.39 -3.22 -23.43
C VAL A 364 2.30 -2.46 -24.38
N ALA A 365 1.82 -2.17 -25.60
CA ALA A 365 2.58 -1.42 -26.60
C ALA A 365 2.96 0.01 -26.13
N LEU A 366 2.18 0.62 -25.22
CA LEU A 366 2.53 1.93 -24.63
C LEU A 366 3.72 1.86 -23.66
N PHE A 367 4.05 0.68 -23.12
CA PHE A 367 5.14 0.46 -22.18
C PHE A 367 6.38 -0.18 -22.82
N ALA A 368 6.24 -0.75 -24.00
CA ALA A 368 7.34 -1.34 -24.76
C ALA A 368 8.09 -0.28 -25.56
N GLU A 369 9.40 -0.43 -25.73
CA GLU A 369 10.18 0.49 -26.59
C GLU A 369 9.77 0.38 -28.07
N ASN A 370 9.41 -0.83 -28.50
CA ASN A 370 8.88 -1.09 -29.83
C ASN A 370 7.70 -2.09 -29.73
N PRO A 371 6.53 -1.79 -30.31
CA PRO A 371 5.38 -2.68 -30.30
C PRO A 371 5.63 -4.08 -30.92
N GLN A 372 6.69 -4.24 -31.70
CA GLN A 372 7.06 -5.50 -32.34
C GLN A 372 8.16 -6.27 -31.58
N SER A 373 8.59 -5.79 -30.42
CA SER A 373 9.62 -6.45 -29.60
C SER A 373 9.17 -7.82 -29.10
N PRO A 374 10.10 -8.79 -28.94
CA PRO A 374 9.79 -10.16 -28.51
C PRO A 374 9.12 -10.27 -27.15
N GLU A 375 9.33 -9.31 -26.24
CA GLU A 375 8.71 -9.25 -24.92
C GLU A 375 7.21 -8.91 -24.97
N VAL A 376 6.71 -8.28 -26.04
CA VAL A 376 5.30 -7.81 -26.11
C VAL A 376 4.29 -8.96 -26.02
N PRO A 377 4.38 -10.06 -26.81
CA PRO A 377 3.42 -11.16 -26.70
C PRO A 377 3.49 -11.87 -25.33
N ILE A 378 4.68 -11.93 -24.73
CA ILE A 378 4.86 -12.48 -23.39
C ILE A 378 4.17 -11.57 -22.35
N ALA A 379 4.38 -10.25 -22.46
CA ALA A 379 3.77 -9.26 -21.58
C ALA A 379 2.24 -9.26 -21.68
N VAL A 380 1.68 -9.40 -22.88
CA VAL A 380 0.23 -9.52 -23.08
C VAL A 380 -0.33 -10.74 -22.35
N THR A 381 0.37 -11.88 -22.39
CA THR A 381 -0.04 -13.09 -21.65
C THR A 381 0.02 -12.86 -20.13
N PHE A 382 1.05 -12.20 -19.63
CA PHE A 382 1.12 -11.77 -18.21
C PHE A 382 -0.01 -10.81 -17.84
N VAL A 383 -0.39 -9.90 -18.73
CA VAL A 383 -1.51 -8.97 -18.49
C VAL A 383 -2.83 -9.74 -18.40
N TYR A 384 -3.05 -10.79 -19.19
CA TYR A 384 -4.23 -11.65 -18.99
C TYR A 384 -4.22 -12.37 -17.64
N ALA A 385 -3.06 -12.88 -17.20
CA ALA A 385 -2.93 -13.43 -15.85
C ALA A 385 -3.19 -12.35 -14.78
N ALA A 386 -2.71 -11.12 -14.98
CA ALA A 386 -2.97 -9.98 -14.13
C ALA A 386 -4.46 -9.59 -14.06
N CYS A 387 -5.19 -9.69 -15.18
CA CYS A 387 -6.64 -9.46 -15.21
C CYS A 387 -7.41 -10.48 -14.34
N VAL A 388 -6.97 -11.73 -14.33
CA VAL A 388 -7.53 -12.75 -13.44
C VAL A 388 -7.15 -12.45 -11.98
N ALA A 389 -5.86 -12.21 -11.74
CA ALA A 389 -5.31 -11.95 -10.40
C ALA A 389 -5.99 -10.74 -9.72
N VAL A 390 -6.27 -9.66 -10.46
CA VAL A 390 -6.84 -8.44 -9.88
C VAL A 390 -8.27 -8.62 -9.39
N VAL A 391 -9.05 -9.50 -10.00
CA VAL A 391 -10.40 -9.84 -9.51
C VAL A 391 -10.33 -10.50 -8.13
N PHE A 392 -9.41 -11.44 -7.95
CA PHE A 392 -9.16 -12.07 -6.64
C PHE A 392 -8.57 -11.06 -5.64
N GLN A 393 -7.79 -10.10 -6.10
CA GLN A 393 -7.33 -8.99 -5.25
C GLN A 393 -8.50 -8.16 -4.71
N GLY A 394 -9.58 -8.01 -5.45
CA GLY A 394 -10.83 -7.38 -4.99
C GLY A 394 -11.45 -8.13 -3.81
N VAL A 395 -11.47 -9.47 -3.86
CA VAL A 395 -11.91 -10.30 -2.74
C VAL A 395 -10.95 -10.20 -1.56
N SER A 396 -9.65 -10.35 -1.82
CA SER A 396 -8.60 -10.33 -0.79
C SER A 396 -8.57 -9.01 -0.02
N GLY A 397 -8.53 -7.88 -0.73
CA GLY A 397 -8.49 -6.55 -0.13
C GLY A 397 -9.79 -6.18 0.58
N GLY A 398 -10.94 -6.50 -0.04
CA GLY A 398 -12.26 -6.27 0.55
C GLY A 398 -12.47 -7.07 1.83
N ALA A 399 -12.01 -8.32 1.88
CA ALA A 399 -12.12 -9.18 3.07
C ALA A 399 -11.03 -8.88 4.13
N ALA A 400 -9.85 -8.40 3.72
CA ALA A 400 -8.82 -7.99 4.68
C ALA A 400 -9.21 -6.72 5.45
N GLY A 401 -9.95 -5.79 4.83
CA GLY A 401 -10.38 -4.54 5.48
C GLY A 401 -11.13 -4.74 6.79
N PRO A 402 -12.19 -5.56 6.85
CA PRO A 402 -12.91 -5.88 8.09
C PRO A 402 -12.03 -6.56 9.13
N LEU A 403 -11.12 -7.47 8.69
CA LEU A 403 -10.18 -8.14 9.58
C LEU A 403 -9.19 -7.14 10.19
N ASP A 404 -8.66 -6.25 9.37
CA ASP A 404 -7.75 -5.19 9.82
C ASP A 404 -8.47 -4.22 10.80
N ALA A 405 -9.73 -3.86 10.51
CA ALA A 405 -10.56 -3.01 11.38
C ALA A 405 -10.83 -3.64 12.74
N ALA A 406 -11.01 -4.95 12.78
CA ALA A 406 -11.27 -5.71 14.01
C ALA A 406 -9.99 -6.06 14.79
N GLY A 407 -8.80 -5.75 14.27
CA GLY A 407 -7.51 -6.16 14.87
C GLY A 407 -7.07 -7.59 14.51
N ASP A 408 -7.83 -8.32 13.68
CA ASP A 408 -7.48 -9.70 13.22
C ASP A 408 -6.47 -9.67 12.06
N THR A 409 -5.39 -8.93 12.23
CA THR A 409 -4.39 -8.64 11.19
C THR A 409 -3.42 -9.77 10.92
N LYS A 410 -3.32 -10.75 11.83
CA LYS A 410 -2.44 -11.92 11.70
C LYS A 410 -2.85 -12.83 10.54
N ILE A 411 -4.14 -12.97 10.29
CA ILE A 411 -4.66 -13.81 9.20
C ILE A 411 -4.38 -13.22 7.83
N PRO A 412 -4.65 -11.94 7.54
CA PRO A 412 -4.23 -11.30 6.29
C PRO A 412 -2.72 -11.34 6.03
N PHE A 413 -1.89 -11.21 7.08
CA PHE A 413 -0.45 -11.40 6.96
C PHE A 413 -0.09 -12.84 6.59
N ALA A 414 -0.59 -13.83 7.35
CA ALA A 414 -0.32 -15.24 7.11
C ALA A 414 -0.79 -15.69 5.72
N SER A 415 -1.96 -15.23 5.29
CA SER A 415 -2.51 -15.53 3.96
C SER A 415 -1.62 -14.99 2.83
N GLN A 416 -1.10 -13.79 2.99
CA GLN A 416 -0.19 -13.18 2.02
C GLN A 416 1.16 -13.90 1.98
N PHE A 417 1.71 -14.23 3.14
CA PHE A 417 2.95 -14.98 3.26
C PHE A 417 2.83 -16.37 2.60
N LEU A 418 1.77 -17.11 2.93
CA LEU A 418 1.50 -18.42 2.33
C LEU A 418 1.30 -18.32 0.82
N GLY A 419 0.51 -17.35 0.35
CA GLY A 419 0.28 -17.13 -1.07
C GLY A 419 1.56 -16.88 -1.85
N MET A 420 2.44 -16.04 -1.33
CA MET A 420 3.68 -15.67 -2.02
C MET A 420 4.79 -16.70 -1.84
N PHE A 421 5.19 -16.99 -0.59
CA PHE A 421 6.38 -17.81 -0.33
C PHE A 421 6.13 -19.31 -0.41
N CYS A 422 4.92 -19.78 -0.07
CA CYS A 422 4.60 -21.21 -0.07
C CYS A 422 3.91 -21.70 -1.34
N VAL A 423 3.34 -20.80 -2.16
CA VAL A 423 2.63 -21.19 -3.39
C VAL A 423 3.18 -20.49 -4.62
N SER A 424 3.19 -19.16 -4.68
CA SER A 424 3.55 -18.40 -5.89
C SER A 424 5.01 -18.63 -6.29
N ILE A 425 5.97 -18.39 -5.39
CA ILE A 425 7.39 -18.59 -5.67
C ILE A 425 7.71 -20.06 -6.02
N PRO A 426 7.22 -21.07 -5.27
CA PRO A 426 7.40 -22.48 -5.68
C PRO A 426 6.79 -22.82 -7.04
N LEU A 427 5.62 -22.29 -7.39
CA LEU A 427 5.03 -22.50 -8.74
C LEU A 427 5.91 -21.91 -9.85
N ALA A 428 6.42 -20.70 -9.65
CA ALA A 428 7.35 -20.08 -10.59
C ALA A 428 8.65 -20.90 -10.71
N TYR A 429 9.16 -21.40 -9.57
CA TYR A 429 10.35 -22.25 -9.52
C TYR A 429 10.13 -23.57 -10.28
N VAL A 430 9.01 -24.25 -10.09
CA VAL A 430 8.63 -25.46 -10.84
C VAL A 430 8.54 -25.17 -12.34
N GLY A 431 8.13 -23.95 -12.73
CA GLY A 431 8.13 -23.52 -14.13
C GLY A 431 9.53 -23.35 -14.72
N ALA A 432 10.48 -22.86 -13.93
CA ALA A 432 11.81 -22.49 -14.37
C ALA A 432 12.82 -23.66 -14.37
N TYR A 433 12.64 -24.61 -13.47
CA TYR A 433 13.63 -25.69 -13.22
C TYR A 433 13.02 -27.07 -13.41
N GLU A 434 13.80 -27.99 -14.01
CA GLU A 434 13.39 -29.38 -14.23
C GLU A 434 13.59 -30.28 -13.00
N ALA A 435 14.33 -29.80 -11.99
CA ALA A 435 14.56 -30.53 -10.75
C ALA A 435 14.89 -29.57 -9.58
N THR A 436 14.57 -30.00 -8.38
CA THR A 436 15.03 -29.30 -7.17
C THR A 436 16.53 -29.51 -6.99
N PRO A 437 17.28 -28.55 -6.40
CA PRO A 437 18.68 -28.79 -6.01
C PRO A 437 18.73 -29.85 -4.92
N ALA A 438 19.81 -30.64 -4.91
CA ALA A 438 20.13 -31.49 -3.79
C ALA A 438 20.52 -30.62 -2.59
N ILE A 439 19.85 -30.75 -1.46
CA ILE A 439 20.06 -29.90 -0.27
C ILE A 439 20.79 -30.70 0.81
N GLY A 440 22.01 -30.28 1.12
CA GLY A 440 22.70 -30.78 2.32
C GLY A 440 22.06 -30.23 3.59
N VAL A 441 21.72 -31.10 4.55
CA VAL A 441 21.15 -30.67 5.84
C VAL A 441 22.32 -30.18 6.72
N PRO A 442 22.35 -28.88 7.10
CA PRO A 442 23.44 -28.31 7.89
C PRO A 442 23.67 -29.11 9.19
N GLY A 443 24.94 -29.45 9.44
CA GLY A 443 25.35 -30.21 10.64
C GLY A 443 25.11 -31.73 10.55
N THR A 444 24.75 -32.28 9.39
CA THR A 444 24.56 -33.72 9.17
C THR A 444 25.22 -34.16 7.86
N ALA A 445 25.47 -35.46 7.71
CA ALA A 445 25.89 -36.06 6.42
C ALA A 445 24.69 -36.32 5.47
N LEU A 446 23.51 -35.87 5.83
CA LEU A 446 22.29 -36.13 5.07
C LEU A 446 22.16 -35.13 3.92
N THR A 447 22.00 -35.65 2.70
CA THR A 447 21.68 -34.84 1.52
C THR A 447 20.30 -35.25 1.05
N LEU A 448 19.36 -34.34 1.00
CA LEU A 448 18.07 -34.55 0.36
C LEU A 448 18.29 -34.67 -1.15
N PRO A 449 17.81 -35.74 -1.79
CA PRO A 449 18.01 -35.93 -3.23
C PRO A 449 17.27 -34.86 -4.04
N SER A 450 17.78 -34.57 -5.23
CA SER A 450 17.03 -33.78 -6.23
C SER A 450 15.75 -34.52 -6.61
N VAL A 451 14.65 -33.79 -6.69
CA VAL A 451 13.35 -34.30 -7.15
C VAL A 451 13.06 -33.70 -8.53
N ALA A 452 12.75 -34.59 -9.48
CA ALA A 452 12.33 -34.14 -10.82
C ALA A 452 11.02 -33.35 -10.73
N LEU A 453 10.95 -32.22 -11.43
CA LEU A 453 9.81 -31.33 -11.48
C LEU A 453 9.13 -31.43 -12.86
N PRO A 454 7.79 -31.20 -12.95
CA PRO A 454 7.13 -31.14 -14.24
C PRO A 454 7.61 -29.93 -15.06
N ALA A 455 7.90 -30.15 -16.34
CA ALA A 455 8.34 -29.07 -17.24
C ALA A 455 7.12 -28.22 -17.69
N ILE A 456 6.62 -27.34 -16.81
CA ILE A 456 5.47 -26.48 -17.12
C ILE A 456 5.86 -25.10 -17.71
N GLY A 457 7.14 -24.79 -17.72
CA GLY A 457 7.66 -23.56 -18.36
C GLY A 457 7.02 -22.28 -17.81
N LEU A 458 6.81 -21.30 -18.66
CA LEU A 458 6.19 -20.01 -18.29
C LEU A 458 4.79 -20.13 -17.67
N TRP A 459 4.09 -21.25 -17.86
CA TRP A 459 2.81 -21.48 -17.16
C TRP A 459 2.96 -21.48 -15.65
N GLY A 460 4.10 -21.96 -15.11
CA GLY A 460 4.41 -21.87 -13.69
C GLY A 460 4.42 -20.43 -13.19
N VAL A 461 4.96 -19.50 -13.98
CA VAL A 461 5.03 -18.08 -13.63
C VAL A 461 3.67 -17.39 -13.77
N TYR A 462 2.89 -17.71 -14.83
CA TYR A 462 1.53 -17.17 -14.98
C TYR A 462 0.62 -17.62 -13.84
N LEU A 463 0.69 -18.90 -13.47
CA LEU A 463 -0.05 -19.44 -12.32
C LEU A 463 0.42 -18.83 -10.99
N ALA A 464 1.72 -18.59 -10.83
CA ALA A 464 2.28 -17.91 -9.68
C ALA A 464 1.69 -16.51 -9.52
N PHE A 465 1.59 -15.75 -10.62
CA PHE A 465 0.99 -14.41 -10.64
C PHE A 465 -0.49 -14.42 -10.20
N VAL A 466 -1.24 -15.45 -10.56
CA VAL A 466 -2.63 -15.60 -10.11
C VAL A 466 -2.70 -16.08 -8.66
N ALA A 467 -1.83 -17.01 -8.26
CA ALA A 467 -1.83 -17.61 -6.92
C ALA A 467 -1.54 -16.59 -5.81
N GLU A 468 -0.68 -15.57 -6.07
CA GLU A 468 -0.32 -14.54 -5.08
C GLU A 468 -1.53 -13.72 -4.57
N THR A 469 -2.62 -13.71 -5.32
CA THR A 469 -3.87 -13.02 -4.95
C THR A 469 -4.99 -13.98 -4.61
N THR A 470 -5.07 -15.13 -5.27
CA THR A 470 -6.13 -16.13 -5.07
C THR A 470 -6.04 -16.79 -3.70
N ILE A 471 -4.82 -17.14 -3.25
CA ILE A 471 -4.63 -17.76 -1.93
C ILE A 471 -5.03 -16.81 -0.80
N PRO A 472 -4.54 -15.55 -0.77
CA PRO A 472 -5.01 -14.58 0.21
C PRO A 472 -6.51 -14.31 0.11
N ALA A 473 -7.09 -14.28 -1.10
CA ALA A 473 -8.52 -14.10 -1.28
C ALA A 473 -9.33 -15.21 -0.60
N ALA A 474 -8.94 -16.48 -0.83
CA ALA A 474 -9.63 -17.63 -0.26
C ALA A 474 -9.55 -17.63 1.28
N ILE A 475 -8.35 -17.41 1.84
CA ILE A 475 -8.13 -17.45 3.29
C ILE A 475 -8.81 -16.27 3.99
N ASN A 476 -8.64 -15.03 3.48
CA ASN A 476 -9.25 -13.84 4.06
C ASN A 476 -10.78 -13.91 4.00
N TYR A 477 -11.34 -14.34 2.87
CA TYR A 477 -12.78 -14.50 2.71
C TYR A 477 -13.35 -15.59 3.62
N TRP A 478 -12.66 -16.73 3.74
CA TRP A 478 -13.03 -17.78 4.71
C TRP A 478 -13.01 -17.26 6.14
N ARG A 479 -11.98 -16.53 6.53
CA ARG A 479 -11.88 -15.91 7.86
C ARG A 479 -13.01 -14.92 8.11
N PHE A 480 -13.27 -14.04 7.14
CA PHE A 480 -14.39 -13.10 7.19
C PHE A 480 -15.71 -13.83 7.39
N ARG A 481 -16.01 -14.85 6.57
CA ARG A 481 -17.25 -15.65 6.66
C ARG A 481 -17.39 -16.41 7.96
N SER A 482 -16.30 -16.74 8.63
CA SER A 482 -16.34 -17.43 9.94
C SER A 482 -16.92 -16.57 11.07
N GLY A 483 -17.02 -15.25 10.89
CA GLY A 483 -17.52 -14.31 11.90
C GLY A 483 -16.61 -14.09 13.12
N LYS A 484 -15.50 -14.85 13.23
CA LYS A 484 -14.61 -14.83 14.41
C LYS A 484 -13.91 -13.48 14.63
N TRP A 485 -13.76 -12.68 13.59
CA TRP A 485 -13.18 -11.34 13.67
C TRP A 485 -14.01 -10.39 14.53
N LYS A 486 -15.34 -10.58 14.62
CA LYS A 486 -16.23 -9.78 15.46
C LYS A 486 -15.88 -9.90 16.95
N ALA A 487 -15.64 -11.14 17.42
CA ALA A 487 -15.23 -11.37 18.81
C ALA A 487 -13.82 -10.83 19.11
N ILE A 488 -12.93 -10.76 18.10
CA ILE A 488 -11.60 -10.16 18.28
C ILE A 488 -11.71 -8.65 18.48
N SER A 489 -12.62 -7.98 17.78
CA SER A 489 -12.81 -6.54 17.91
C SER A 489 -13.20 -6.09 19.31
N GLU A 490 -13.86 -6.97 20.08
CA GLU A 490 -14.26 -6.69 21.47
C GLU A 490 -13.05 -6.40 22.38
N ALA A 491 -11.88 -6.99 22.08
CA ALA A 491 -10.65 -6.75 22.83
C ALA A 491 -10.03 -5.37 22.59
N TYR A 492 -10.46 -4.67 21.53
CA TYR A 492 -9.92 -3.36 21.13
C TYR A 492 -10.93 -2.23 21.23
N ARG A 493 -12.13 -2.53 21.74
CA ARG A 493 -13.16 -1.51 21.98
C ARG A 493 -12.74 -0.56 23.09
N PRO A 494 -13.24 0.70 23.06
CA PRO A 494 -13.10 1.61 24.20
C PRO A 494 -13.71 1.03 25.45
N ASP A 495 -13.15 1.37 26.62
CA ASP A 495 -13.70 0.99 27.90
C ASP A 495 -15.05 1.71 28.14
N ALA A 496 -16.12 0.95 28.39
CA ALA A 496 -17.46 1.50 28.67
C ALA A 496 -17.56 2.32 29.98
N SER A 497 -16.45 2.51 30.68
CA SER A 497 -16.41 3.05 32.05
C SER A 497 -15.88 4.49 32.17
N ALA A 498 -15.69 5.23 31.07
CA ALA A 498 -15.10 6.57 31.14
C ALA A 498 -16.12 7.72 31.32
N ASP A 499 -17.42 7.44 31.32
CA ASP A 499 -18.50 8.44 31.41
C ASP A 499 -19.40 8.29 32.65
N ASP A 500 -18.86 7.90 33.86
CA ASP A 500 -19.54 8.03 35.13
C ASP A 500 -18.88 9.05 36.09
#